data_af4aa4126e63edee0c1d2c2e10a1f657
#
_entry.id   af4aa4126e63edee0c1d2c2e10a1f657
#
_cell.length_a   1.000
_cell.length_b   1.000
_cell.length_c   1.000
_cell.angle_alpha   90.00
_cell.angle_beta   90.00
_cell.angle_gamma   90.00
#
_symmetry.space_group_name_H-M   'P 1'
#
loop_
_entity.id
_entity.type
_entity.pdbx_description
1 polymer ?
#
loop_
_entity_poly.entity_id
_entity_poly.type
_entity_poly.pdbx_seq_one_letter_code
_entity_poly.pdbx_strand_id
1 'polypeptide(L)'
;PYLEFRLQGDFAVSPKMVDGFVKVKLAKYFNIQAGQFKIPFTFENPQSPLTLEGIEYAQVISKLSGYSDVCHVATYSGGRDVGVMLYGDLFSFKNNGKEIPILTYKLGVFNGNGMNKKDANLGKDIAGSIEICPGVKGLKLAASYYDGNYMLNENDVYDENAERNRLTFGGKYEGKSLVIRSEYITAKTGMGDRNQGEYYILNSDGFYVSAGYWFNYTCKKTGVQHKIRPVARYDFFREDVTEINTNSTYYMVGIDWWPMQNLRLLVNYTLKDKVANDNFGHLLQAQLSVKF
;
A
#
# COMPACT_ATOMS: atom_id res chain seq x y z
N PRO A 1 24.44 -16.29 7.35
CA PRO A 1 23.86 -14.96 7.37
C PRO A 1 24.47 -14.09 6.28
N TYR A 2 23.71 -13.22 5.66
CA TYR A 2 24.23 -12.23 4.72
C TYR A 2 23.55 -10.88 4.91
N LEU A 3 24.23 -9.82 4.45
CA LEU A 3 23.80 -8.45 4.53
C LEU A 3 23.28 -8.00 3.16
N GLU A 4 22.14 -7.32 3.15
CA GLU A 4 21.57 -6.66 1.99
C GLU A 4 21.28 -5.20 2.36
N PHE A 5 21.60 -4.26 1.49
CA PHE A 5 21.23 -2.85 1.68
C PHE A 5 20.50 -2.34 0.45
N ARG A 6 19.64 -1.34 0.65
CA ARG A 6 19.00 -0.60 -0.42
C ARG A 6 19.13 0.88 -0.16
N LEU A 7 19.47 1.61 -1.22
CA LEU A 7 19.37 3.07 -1.28
C LEU A 7 18.56 3.43 -2.53
N GLN A 8 17.49 4.19 -2.36
CA GLN A 8 16.65 4.65 -3.45
C GLN A 8 16.35 6.13 -3.26
N GLY A 9 16.54 6.93 -4.32
CA GLY A 9 16.22 8.35 -4.37
C GLY A 9 15.08 8.63 -5.33
N ASP A 10 14.38 9.73 -5.09
CA ASP A 10 13.44 10.36 -6.02
C ASP A 10 13.98 11.75 -6.35
N PHE A 11 14.13 12.05 -7.64
CA PHE A 11 14.73 13.29 -8.16
C PHE A 11 13.74 14.10 -8.99
N ALA A 12 12.44 13.74 -8.98
CA ALA A 12 11.45 14.33 -9.86
C ALA A 12 11.17 15.83 -9.56
N VAL A 13 11.04 16.20 -8.30
CA VAL A 13 10.73 17.60 -7.89
C VAL A 13 11.87 18.16 -7.03
N SER A 14 12.21 17.49 -5.96
CA SER A 14 13.37 17.78 -5.11
C SER A 14 14.02 16.48 -4.70
N PRO A 15 15.37 16.40 -4.68
CA PRO A 15 16.05 15.17 -4.28
C PRO A 15 15.63 14.74 -2.87
N LYS A 16 15.11 13.53 -2.74
CA LYS A 16 14.76 12.93 -1.44
C LYS A 16 15.09 11.45 -1.41
N MET A 17 15.53 10.98 -0.27
CA MET A 17 15.71 9.56 -0.03
C MET A 17 14.32 8.91 0.13
N VAL A 18 14.07 7.86 -0.64
CA VAL A 18 12.82 7.10 -0.59
C VAL A 18 13.00 5.87 0.28
N ASP A 19 13.91 4.98 -0.07
CA ASP A 19 14.31 3.84 0.76
C ASP A 19 15.79 3.98 1.17
N GLY A 20 16.09 3.72 2.43
CA GLY A 20 17.45 3.68 2.96
C GLY A 20 17.50 2.69 4.12
N PHE A 21 17.81 1.41 3.83
CA PHE A 21 17.77 0.37 4.85
C PHE A 21 18.81 -0.72 4.64
N VAL A 22 19.05 -1.44 5.74
CA VAL A 22 19.87 -2.65 5.77
C VAL A 22 19.02 -3.82 6.21
N LYS A 23 19.23 -4.99 5.59
CA LYS A 23 18.67 -6.27 6.02
C LYS A 23 19.78 -7.20 6.47
N VAL A 24 19.58 -7.80 7.63
CA VAL A 24 20.42 -8.89 8.13
C VAL A 24 19.63 -10.18 8.03
N LYS A 25 20.01 -11.06 7.11
CA LYS A 25 19.35 -12.35 6.91
C LYS A 25 20.08 -13.41 7.73
N LEU A 26 19.43 -13.86 8.80
CA LEU A 26 19.99 -14.79 9.79
C LEU A 26 19.49 -16.22 9.54
N ALA A 27 18.18 -16.36 9.33
CA ALA A 27 17.54 -17.64 9.09
C ALA A 27 16.29 -17.45 8.21
N LYS A 28 15.71 -18.51 7.69
CA LYS A 28 14.47 -18.47 6.94
C LYS A 28 13.34 -17.84 7.76
N TYR A 29 13.28 -18.19 9.03
CA TYR A 29 12.22 -17.79 9.95
C TYR A 29 12.54 -16.54 10.79
N PHE A 30 13.75 -15.97 10.68
CA PHE A 30 14.14 -14.83 11.50
C PHE A 30 15.16 -13.94 10.78
N ASN A 31 14.75 -12.72 10.46
CA ASN A 31 15.56 -11.72 9.80
C ASN A 31 15.26 -10.34 10.38
N ILE A 32 16.17 -9.40 10.23
CA ILE A 32 16.04 -8.03 10.75
C ILE A 32 16.20 -7.06 9.58
N GLN A 33 15.37 -6.03 9.55
CA GLN A 33 15.51 -4.89 8.64
C GLN A 33 15.48 -3.61 9.46
N ALA A 34 16.41 -2.67 9.21
CA ALA A 34 16.50 -1.41 9.92
C ALA A 34 16.78 -0.26 8.94
N GLY A 35 16.19 0.92 9.18
CA GLY A 35 16.31 2.11 8.36
C GLY A 35 14.97 2.67 7.92
N GLN A 36 14.94 3.39 6.79
CA GLN A 36 13.73 3.92 6.19
C GLN A 36 13.21 2.99 5.11
N PHE A 37 11.99 2.48 5.28
CA PHE A 37 11.34 1.55 4.35
C PHE A 37 9.83 1.55 4.50
N LYS A 38 9.13 0.86 3.60
CA LYS A 38 7.67 0.71 3.66
C LYS A 38 7.26 -0.08 4.90
N ILE A 39 6.38 0.51 5.71
CA ILE A 39 5.78 -0.13 6.89
C ILE A 39 5.06 -1.40 6.46
N PRO A 40 5.11 -2.49 7.23
CA PRO A 40 4.43 -3.76 6.92
C PRO A 40 2.92 -3.66 7.21
N PHE A 41 2.29 -2.68 6.60
CA PHE A 41 0.85 -2.41 6.69
C PHE A 41 0.25 -2.39 5.30
N THR A 42 -0.93 -2.99 5.15
CA THR A 42 -1.62 -3.33 3.90
C THR A 42 -0.90 -4.38 3.04
N PHE A 43 -1.65 -5.00 2.14
CA PHE A 43 -1.12 -5.94 1.18
C PHE A 43 -0.63 -5.25 -0.11
N GLU A 44 -1.29 -4.16 -0.51
CA GLU A 44 -0.95 -3.42 -1.73
C GLU A 44 0.28 -2.51 -1.54
N ASN A 45 0.34 -1.73 -0.45
CA ASN A 45 1.40 -0.73 -0.26
C ASN A 45 2.84 -1.30 -0.36
N PRO A 46 3.18 -2.45 0.24
CA PRO A 46 4.52 -3.02 0.13
C PRO A 46 4.89 -3.48 -1.29
N GLN A 47 3.92 -3.62 -2.19
CA GLN A 47 4.16 -4.10 -3.55
C GLN A 47 4.98 -3.10 -4.37
N SER A 48 5.68 -3.62 -5.38
CA SER A 48 6.32 -2.77 -6.39
C SER A 48 5.26 -2.07 -7.25
N PRO A 49 5.39 -0.77 -7.53
CA PRO A 49 4.48 -0.09 -8.46
C PRO A 49 4.37 -0.76 -9.83
N LEU A 50 5.42 -1.48 -10.26
CA LEU A 50 5.42 -2.24 -11.53
C LEU A 50 4.50 -3.47 -11.52
N THR A 51 3.99 -3.89 -10.37
CA THR A 51 3.09 -5.05 -10.25
C THR A 51 1.64 -4.65 -10.04
N LEU A 52 1.39 -3.38 -9.71
CA LEU A 52 0.05 -2.87 -9.46
C LEU A 52 -0.76 -2.72 -10.75
N GLU A 53 -2.07 -2.85 -10.63
CA GLU A 53 -3.04 -2.69 -11.70
C GLU A 53 -3.33 -1.21 -12.00
N GLY A 54 -3.14 -0.34 -11.01
CA GLY A 54 -3.35 1.11 -11.11
C GLY A 54 -2.05 1.91 -11.01
N ILE A 55 -2.01 3.07 -11.64
CA ILE A 55 -0.95 4.08 -11.46
C ILE A 55 -1.05 4.66 -10.05
N GLU A 56 -2.27 4.98 -9.61
CA GLU A 56 -2.56 5.37 -8.24
C GLU A 56 -2.97 4.15 -7.39
N TYR A 57 -2.60 4.18 -6.13
CA TYR A 57 -3.13 3.26 -5.13
C TYR A 57 -4.65 3.40 -4.98
N ALA A 58 -5.30 2.37 -4.44
CA ALA A 58 -6.69 2.46 -4.03
C ALA A 58 -6.89 3.60 -3.00
N GLN A 59 -8.08 4.21 -2.98
CA GLN A 59 -8.37 5.33 -2.07
C GLN A 59 -8.06 4.96 -0.62
N VAL A 60 -8.56 3.81 -0.18
CA VAL A 60 -8.38 3.35 1.19
C VAL A 60 -6.89 3.16 1.53
N ILE A 61 -6.06 2.72 0.59
CA ILE A 61 -4.61 2.65 0.75
C ILE A 61 -4.02 4.06 0.81
N SER A 62 -4.40 4.94 -0.10
CA SER A 62 -3.90 6.31 -0.16
C SER A 62 -4.26 7.11 1.09
N LYS A 63 -5.49 6.96 1.60
CA LYS A 63 -6.04 7.70 2.72
C LYS A 63 -5.63 7.16 4.10
N LEU A 64 -5.23 5.89 4.19
CA LEU A 64 -4.97 5.23 5.46
C LEU A 64 -3.57 4.60 5.58
N SER A 65 -2.65 4.87 4.64
CA SER A 65 -1.30 4.30 4.70
C SER A 65 -0.18 5.27 4.30
N GLY A 66 -0.36 6.58 4.54
CA GLY A 66 0.71 7.57 4.45
C GLY A 66 0.96 8.16 3.06
N TYR A 67 -0.07 8.26 2.21
CA TYR A 67 0.00 9.02 0.95
C TYR A 67 -0.75 10.35 1.05
N SER A 68 -2.05 10.32 1.25
CA SER A 68 -2.90 11.46 1.59
C SER A 68 -3.70 11.13 2.84
N ASP A 69 -2.98 10.76 3.89
CA ASP A 69 -3.54 10.22 5.12
C ASP A 69 -4.51 11.21 5.78
N VAL A 70 -5.61 10.69 6.30
CA VAL A 70 -6.67 11.49 6.94
C VAL A 70 -6.17 12.26 8.16
N CYS A 71 -5.15 11.75 8.86
CA CYS A 71 -4.52 12.46 9.97
C CYS A 71 -3.57 13.58 9.55
N HIS A 72 -3.38 13.82 8.24
CA HIS A 72 -2.46 14.82 7.69
C HIS A 72 -0.99 14.67 8.10
N VAL A 73 -0.66 13.65 8.90
CA VAL A 73 0.71 13.28 9.26
C VAL A 73 1.22 12.21 8.30
N ALA A 74 2.52 12.15 8.11
CA ALA A 74 3.19 11.22 7.19
C ALA A 74 2.66 11.27 5.73
N THR A 75 1.94 12.33 5.37
CA THR A 75 1.49 12.56 3.98
C THR A 75 2.68 12.59 3.03
N TYR A 76 2.50 12.03 1.82
CA TYR A 76 3.54 11.89 0.80
C TYR A 76 4.74 11.00 1.21
N SER A 77 4.65 10.27 2.31
CA SER A 77 5.69 9.30 2.72
C SER A 77 5.64 8.01 1.89
N GLY A 78 4.55 7.79 1.16
CA GLY A 78 4.35 6.56 0.40
C GLY A 78 4.30 5.32 1.29
N GLY A 79 3.75 5.45 2.50
CA GLY A 79 3.67 4.39 3.48
C GLY A 79 5.03 3.96 4.06
N ARG A 80 6.01 4.88 4.07
CA ARG A 80 7.35 4.65 4.60
C ARG A 80 7.58 5.36 5.91
N ASP A 81 8.45 4.77 6.73
CA ASP A 81 8.93 5.38 7.95
C ASP A 81 10.30 4.82 8.32
N VAL A 82 10.94 5.46 9.29
CA VAL A 82 12.19 4.99 9.91
C VAL A 82 11.85 4.03 11.03
N GLY A 83 12.44 2.84 11.02
CA GLY A 83 12.15 1.83 12.02
C GLY A 83 13.01 0.59 11.94
N VAL A 84 12.67 -0.38 12.80
CA VAL A 84 13.26 -1.72 12.84
C VAL A 84 12.15 -2.75 12.73
N MET A 85 12.35 -3.76 11.89
CA MET A 85 11.37 -4.81 11.61
C MET A 85 12.01 -6.19 11.70
N LEU A 86 11.35 -7.11 12.37
CA LEU A 86 11.57 -8.55 12.33
C LEU A 86 10.66 -9.16 11.26
N TYR A 87 11.17 -10.11 10.49
CA TYR A 87 10.38 -10.82 9.49
C TYR A 87 10.93 -12.23 9.24
N GLY A 88 10.05 -13.09 8.75
CA GLY A 88 10.45 -14.45 8.40
C GLY A 88 9.33 -15.27 7.81
N ASP A 89 9.72 -16.45 7.30
CA ASP A 89 8.81 -17.45 6.73
C ASP A 89 8.71 -18.63 7.68
N LEU A 90 7.47 -18.98 8.05
CA LEU A 90 7.17 -20.13 8.90
C LEU A 90 6.43 -21.18 8.09
N PHE A 91 6.77 -22.42 8.33
CA PHE A 91 6.21 -23.56 7.63
C PHE A 91 6.34 -23.38 6.11
N SER A 92 6.53 -24.42 5.39
CA SER A 92 6.60 -24.39 3.94
C SER A 92 6.21 -25.71 3.34
N PHE A 93 5.73 -25.67 2.12
CA PHE A 93 5.52 -26.86 1.31
C PHE A 93 6.29 -26.74 -0.01
N LYS A 94 6.60 -27.89 -0.60
CA LYS A 94 7.28 -27.92 -1.92
C LYS A 94 6.23 -27.98 -3.02
N ASN A 95 6.34 -27.10 -3.99
CA ASN A 95 5.55 -27.11 -5.22
C ASN A 95 6.47 -26.96 -6.42
N ASN A 96 6.49 -27.95 -7.30
CA ASN A 96 7.37 -28.01 -8.48
C ASN A 96 8.85 -27.74 -8.14
N GLY A 97 9.36 -28.33 -7.07
CA GLY A 97 10.74 -28.16 -6.60
C GLY A 97 11.04 -26.82 -5.91
N LYS A 98 10.10 -25.89 -5.87
CA LYS A 98 10.23 -24.61 -5.14
C LYS A 98 9.58 -24.73 -3.77
N GLU A 99 10.27 -24.22 -2.77
CA GLU A 99 9.75 -24.10 -1.42
C GLU A 99 8.89 -22.85 -1.33
N ILE A 100 7.63 -23.00 -0.93
CA ILE A 100 6.65 -21.93 -0.79
C ILE A 100 6.32 -21.81 0.70
N PRO A 101 6.50 -20.64 1.33
CA PRO A 101 6.10 -20.45 2.72
C PRO A 101 4.57 -20.52 2.84
N ILE A 102 4.10 -21.18 3.88
CA ILE A 102 2.69 -21.21 4.24
C ILE A 102 2.31 -19.91 4.95
N LEU A 103 3.20 -19.42 5.82
CA LEU A 103 3.00 -18.20 6.59
C LEU A 103 4.26 -17.34 6.53
N THR A 104 4.08 -16.07 6.17
CA THR A 104 5.10 -15.03 6.29
C THR A 104 4.62 -14.00 7.31
N TYR A 105 5.49 -13.63 8.26
CA TYR A 105 5.18 -12.60 9.24
C TYR A 105 6.15 -11.43 9.14
N LYS A 106 5.68 -10.26 9.55
CA LYS A 106 6.47 -9.05 9.74
C LYS A 106 5.95 -8.33 10.97
N LEU A 107 6.86 -7.83 11.79
CA LEU A 107 6.54 -7.03 12.99
C LEU A 107 7.60 -5.97 13.15
N GLY A 108 7.24 -4.71 13.23
CA GLY A 108 8.18 -3.60 13.34
C GLY A 108 7.73 -2.50 14.27
N VAL A 109 8.72 -1.72 14.70
CA VAL A 109 8.56 -0.49 15.48
C VAL A 109 9.09 0.66 14.65
N PHE A 110 8.32 1.76 14.59
CA PHE A 110 8.55 2.89 13.71
C PHE A 110 8.44 4.22 14.46
N ASN A 111 8.98 5.29 13.90
CA ASN A 111 8.88 6.62 14.49
C ASN A 111 7.48 7.25 14.40
N GLY A 112 6.66 6.87 13.41
CA GLY A 112 5.31 7.38 13.25
C GLY A 112 5.16 8.63 12.38
N ASN A 113 6.23 9.36 12.09
CA ASN A 113 6.17 10.64 11.38
C ASN A 113 6.35 10.56 9.87
N GLY A 114 6.65 9.36 9.37
CA GLY A 114 6.84 9.09 7.95
C GLY A 114 8.24 9.43 7.44
N MET A 115 8.36 9.37 6.13
CA MET A 115 9.63 9.45 5.40
C MET A 115 10.35 10.79 5.59
N ASN A 116 11.66 10.75 5.85
CA ASN A 116 12.57 11.93 5.95
C ASN A 116 12.15 12.96 7.01
N LYS A 117 11.41 12.55 8.02
CA LYS A 117 11.02 13.41 9.14
C LYS A 117 11.69 12.98 10.43
N LYS A 118 11.96 13.97 11.29
CA LYS A 118 12.39 13.71 12.67
C LYS A 118 11.22 13.17 13.47
N ASP A 119 11.52 12.42 14.49
CA ASP A 119 10.56 12.01 15.48
C ASP A 119 9.99 13.24 16.21
N ALA A 120 8.66 13.33 16.29
CA ALA A 120 7.98 14.50 16.83
C ALA A 120 7.38 14.26 18.23
N ASN A 121 7.25 12.99 18.65
CA ASN A 121 6.71 12.60 19.93
C ASN A 121 7.53 11.47 20.55
N LEU A 122 7.27 11.13 21.82
CA LEU A 122 7.92 10.01 22.51
C LEU A 122 7.31 8.66 22.12
N GLY A 123 6.09 8.65 21.58
CA GLY A 123 5.41 7.44 21.12
C GLY A 123 6.14 6.77 19.97
N LYS A 124 6.02 5.45 19.87
CA LYS A 124 6.48 4.66 18.73
C LYS A 124 5.33 3.87 18.17
N ASP A 125 5.25 3.83 16.85
CA ASP A 125 4.23 3.08 16.17
C ASP A 125 4.65 1.61 16.03
N ILE A 126 3.71 0.72 16.22
CA ILE A 126 3.88 -0.72 16.01
C ILE A 126 3.07 -1.14 14.80
N ALA A 127 3.70 -1.81 13.86
CA ALA A 127 3.02 -2.36 12.70
C ALA A 127 3.40 -3.80 12.46
N GLY A 128 2.42 -4.63 12.15
CA GLY A 128 2.65 -6.02 11.84
C GLY A 128 1.73 -6.56 10.75
N SER A 129 2.20 -7.57 10.04
CA SER A 129 1.42 -8.27 9.02
C SER A 129 1.69 -9.76 9.04
N ILE A 130 0.65 -10.51 8.69
CA ILE A 130 0.69 -11.95 8.45
C ILE A 130 0.16 -12.19 7.03
N GLU A 131 0.93 -12.92 6.22
CA GLU A 131 0.51 -13.40 4.90
C GLU A 131 0.45 -14.93 4.93
N ILE A 132 -0.64 -15.51 4.45
CA ILE A 132 -0.88 -16.95 4.43
C ILE A 132 -1.07 -17.41 2.98
N CYS A 133 -0.35 -18.49 2.60
CA CYS A 133 -0.55 -19.23 1.37
C CYS A 133 -1.30 -20.53 1.68
N PRO A 134 -2.63 -20.61 1.49
CA PRO A 134 -3.45 -21.75 1.99
C PRO A 134 -3.35 -23.00 1.11
N GLY A 135 -2.29 -23.15 0.31
CA GLY A 135 -2.09 -24.31 -0.56
C GLY A 135 -2.73 -24.19 -1.95
N VAL A 136 -3.63 -23.25 -2.13
CA VAL A 136 -4.20 -22.95 -3.46
C VAL A 136 -3.19 -22.14 -4.25
N LYS A 137 -2.79 -22.67 -5.42
CA LYS A 137 -1.78 -22.03 -6.28
C LYS A 137 -2.21 -20.61 -6.65
N GLY A 138 -1.36 -19.65 -6.33
CA GLY A 138 -1.59 -18.23 -6.63
C GLY A 138 -2.45 -17.48 -5.62
N LEU A 139 -3.06 -18.14 -4.65
CA LEU A 139 -3.83 -17.49 -3.60
C LEU A 139 -2.93 -17.12 -2.41
N LYS A 140 -3.05 -15.87 -1.97
CA LYS A 140 -2.47 -15.33 -0.75
C LYS A 140 -3.53 -14.55 0.00
N LEU A 141 -3.60 -14.72 1.29
CA LEU A 141 -4.43 -13.95 2.21
C LEU A 141 -3.53 -13.19 3.15
N ALA A 142 -3.93 -11.99 3.56
CA ALA A 142 -3.14 -11.18 4.46
C ALA A 142 -4.03 -10.45 5.46
N ALA A 143 -3.50 -10.26 6.65
CA ALA A 143 -4.02 -9.34 7.66
C ALA A 143 -2.87 -8.50 8.18
N SER A 144 -3.10 -7.23 8.46
CA SER A 144 -2.13 -6.38 9.11
C SER A 144 -2.78 -5.38 10.06
N TYR A 145 -2.04 -5.04 11.10
CA TYR A 145 -2.44 -4.12 12.13
C TYR A 145 -1.38 -3.05 12.30
N TYR A 146 -1.83 -1.83 12.52
CA TYR A 146 -1.02 -0.66 12.82
C TYR A 146 -1.59 0.02 14.04
N ASP A 147 -0.75 0.15 15.06
CA ASP A 147 -1.02 0.85 16.32
C ASP A 147 -0.03 2.00 16.44
N GLY A 148 -0.52 3.21 16.41
CA GLY A 148 0.32 4.40 16.43
C GLY A 148 -0.34 5.61 17.05
N ASN A 149 0.51 6.60 17.28
CA ASN A 149 0.13 7.89 17.81
C ASN A 149 0.82 8.99 17.01
N TYR A 150 0.22 10.16 16.99
CA TYR A 150 0.83 11.32 16.36
C TYR A 150 0.56 12.60 17.13
N MET A 151 1.40 13.60 16.88
CA MET A 151 1.19 14.93 17.45
C MET A 151 0.10 15.64 16.66
N LEU A 152 -1.07 15.79 17.29
CA LEU A 152 -2.19 16.59 16.79
C LEU A 152 -1.99 18.03 17.23
N ASN A 153 -2.06 18.94 16.26
CA ASN A 153 -2.12 20.39 16.50
C ASN A 153 -3.01 21.01 15.42
N GLU A 154 -4.29 20.89 15.60
CA GLU A 154 -5.29 21.29 14.62
C GLU A 154 -6.56 21.79 15.32
N ASN A 155 -7.15 22.88 14.81
CA ASN A 155 -8.42 23.43 15.30
C ASN A 155 -8.43 23.75 16.81
N ASP A 156 -7.35 24.32 17.34
CA ASP A 156 -7.13 24.62 18.75
C ASP A 156 -7.09 23.39 19.68
N VAL A 157 -7.04 22.20 19.10
CA VAL A 157 -6.82 20.93 19.83
C VAL A 157 -5.35 20.54 19.75
N TYR A 158 -4.73 20.32 20.90
CA TYR A 158 -3.36 19.82 21.00
C TYR A 158 -3.35 18.49 21.77
N ASP A 159 -2.80 17.46 21.15
CA ASP A 159 -2.58 16.16 21.78
C ASP A 159 -1.26 15.55 21.24
N GLU A 160 -0.35 15.22 22.14
CA GLU A 160 0.94 14.61 21.78
C GLU A 160 0.80 13.13 21.37
N ASN A 161 -0.34 12.51 21.68
CA ASN A 161 -0.59 11.08 21.50
C ASN A 161 -1.93 10.78 20.83
N ALA A 162 -2.36 11.64 19.89
CA ALA A 162 -3.59 11.40 19.15
C ALA A 162 -3.58 10.05 18.46
N GLU A 163 -4.66 9.30 18.59
CA GLU A 163 -4.78 7.91 18.13
C GLU A 163 -4.64 7.80 16.60
N ARG A 164 -3.90 6.76 16.15
CA ARG A 164 -3.78 6.38 14.75
C ARG A 164 -3.74 4.86 14.60
N ASN A 165 -4.91 4.22 14.77
CA ASN A 165 -5.03 2.76 14.73
C ASN A 165 -5.71 2.30 13.45
N ARG A 166 -5.20 1.22 12.86
CA ARG A 166 -5.68 0.69 11.59
C ARG A 166 -5.60 -0.84 11.56
N LEU A 167 -6.61 -1.45 10.95
CA LEU A 167 -6.67 -2.88 10.73
C LEU A 167 -7.03 -3.16 9.28
N THR A 168 -6.34 -4.09 8.63
CA THR A 168 -6.65 -4.51 7.26
C THR A 168 -6.72 -6.01 7.11
N PHE A 169 -7.62 -6.41 6.21
CA PHE A 169 -7.73 -7.77 5.70
C PHE A 169 -7.75 -7.73 4.18
N GLY A 170 -6.99 -8.60 3.56
CA GLY A 170 -6.92 -8.61 2.11
C GLY A 170 -6.43 -9.93 1.55
N GLY A 171 -6.38 -9.96 0.23
CA GLY A 171 -5.86 -11.12 -0.46
C GLY A 171 -5.62 -10.85 -1.93
N LYS A 172 -4.88 -11.76 -2.52
CA LYS A 172 -4.55 -11.75 -3.95
C LYS A 172 -4.66 -13.16 -4.49
N TYR A 173 -5.29 -13.27 -5.64
CA TYR A 173 -5.20 -14.43 -6.49
C TYR A 173 -4.41 -14.08 -7.75
N GLU A 174 -3.34 -14.81 -8.00
CA GLU A 174 -2.50 -14.66 -9.21
C GLU A 174 -2.41 -16.01 -9.90
N GLY A 175 -3.38 -16.23 -10.78
CA GLY A 175 -3.44 -17.41 -11.63
C GLY A 175 -2.54 -17.29 -12.85
N LYS A 176 -2.72 -18.19 -13.83
CA LYS A 176 -1.93 -18.19 -15.08
C LYS A 176 -2.16 -16.93 -15.91
N SER A 177 -3.38 -16.43 -15.92
CA SER A 177 -3.78 -15.22 -16.67
C SER A 177 -4.56 -14.24 -15.80
N LEU A 178 -5.41 -14.73 -14.92
CA LEU A 178 -6.27 -13.90 -14.05
C LEU A 178 -5.50 -13.44 -12.82
N VAL A 179 -5.58 -12.13 -12.54
CA VAL A 179 -5.10 -11.51 -11.29
C VAL A 179 -6.28 -10.81 -10.63
N ILE A 180 -6.52 -11.12 -9.37
CA ILE A 180 -7.53 -10.43 -8.55
C ILE A 180 -6.85 -10.01 -7.25
N ARG A 181 -7.12 -8.80 -6.78
CA ARG A 181 -6.66 -8.27 -5.50
C ARG A 181 -7.78 -7.51 -4.82
N SER A 182 -7.88 -7.66 -3.51
CA SER A 182 -8.85 -6.94 -2.70
C SER A 182 -8.30 -6.71 -1.30
N GLU A 183 -8.59 -5.56 -0.72
CA GLU A 183 -8.35 -5.26 0.69
C GLU A 183 -9.52 -4.45 1.26
N TYR A 184 -9.82 -4.68 2.53
CA TYR A 184 -10.67 -3.86 3.39
C TYR A 184 -9.81 -3.29 4.52
N ILE A 185 -9.94 -2.01 4.79
CA ILE A 185 -9.24 -1.32 5.88
C ILE A 185 -10.26 -0.58 6.73
N THR A 186 -10.11 -0.68 8.04
CA THR A 186 -10.79 0.17 9.02
C THR A 186 -9.77 0.93 9.85
N ALA A 187 -10.11 2.16 10.24
CA ALA A 187 -9.22 3.08 10.92
C ALA A 187 -9.92 3.87 12.01
N LYS A 188 -9.18 4.14 13.08
CA LYS A 188 -9.51 5.15 14.10
C LYS A 188 -8.42 6.21 14.10
N THR A 189 -8.82 7.47 14.02
CA THR A 189 -7.90 8.59 13.93
C THR A 189 -8.39 9.69 14.88
N GLY A 190 -7.56 10.10 15.84
CA GLY A 190 -7.84 11.23 16.72
C GLY A 190 -7.77 12.53 15.92
N MET A 191 -8.77 13.40 16.03
CA MET A 191 -8.88 14.64 15.27
C MET A 191 -9.32 15.79 16.17
N GLY A 192 -9.07 17.02 15.73
CA GLY A 192 -9.60 18.23 16.36
C GLY A 192 -10.85 18.73 15.63
N ASP A 193 -11.97 18.87 16.34
CA ASP A 193 -13.21 19.43 15.79
C ASP A 193 -13.05 20.92 15.52
N ARG A 194 -13.37 21.35 14.29
CA ARG A 194 -13.29 22.77 13.86
C ARG A 194 -14.27 23.70 14.58
N ASN A 195 -15.42 23.17 15.00
CA ASN A 195 -16.51 23.99 15.50
C ASN A 195 -16.48 24.10 17.03
N GLN A 196 -15.97 23.07 17.70
CA GLN A 196 -16.02 22.94 19.15
C GLN A 196 -14.63 23.03 19.81
N GLY A 197 -13.55 22.89 19.04
CA GLY A 197 -12.19 22.83 19.60
C GLY A 197 -12.00 21.62 20.51
N GLU A 198 -12.72 20.52 20.25
CA GLU A 198 -12.69 19.30 21.04
C GLU A 198 -12.00 18.15 20.27
N TYR A 199 -11.37 17.27 21.02
CA TYR A 199 -10.81 16.03 20.48
C TYR A 199 -11.92 15.01 20.22
N TYR A 200 -11.91 14.39 19.04
CA TYR A 200 -12.82 13.29 18.70
C TYR A 200 -12.10 12.18 17.93
N ILE A 201 -12.73 11.00 17.84
CA ILE A 201 -12.23 9.88 17.04
C ILE A 201 -12.99 9.81 15.72
N LEU A 202 -12.27 10.07 14.62
CA LEU A 202 -12.73 9.82 13.27
C LEU A 202 -12.62 8.33 12.96
N ASN A 203 -13.76 7.70 12.64
CA ASN A 203 -13.80 6.31 12.20
C ASN A 203 -13.92 6.26 10.68
N SER A 204 -12.92 5.71 10.02
CA SER A 204 -12.87 5.59 8.55
C SER A 204 -12.82 4.13 8.14
N ASP A 205 -13.40 3.80 6.99
CA ASP A 205 -13.19 2.51 6.38
C ASP A 205 -13.31 2.55 4.86
N GLY A 206 -12.93 1.46 4.22
CA GLY A 206 -13.09 1.31 2.79
C GLY A 206 -12.53 0.01 2.28
N PHE A 207 -12.78 -0.27 1.03
CA PHE A 207 -12.25 -1.44 0.35
C PHE A 207 -12.04 -1.18 -1.13
N TYR A 208 -11.24 -2.00 -1.74
CA TYR A 208 -11.16 -2.08 -3.19
C TYR A 208 -11.15 -3.52 -3.66
N VAL A 209 -11.58 -3.70 -4.91
CA VAL A 209 -11.41 -4.93 -5.67
C VAL A 209 -10.83 -4.55 -7.02
N SER A 210 -9.65 -5.09 -7.35
CA SER A 210 -9.05 -4.96 -8.68
C SER A 210 -8.97 -6.30 -9.37
N ALA A 211 -9.15 -6.30 -10.68
CA ALA A 211 -9.01 -7.47 -11.52
C ALA A 211 -8.27 -7.12 -12.80
N GLY A 212 -7.49 -8.06 -13.30
CA GLY A 212 -6.81 -7.96 -14.59
C GLY A 212 -6.63 -9.32 -15.23
N TYR A 213 -6.60 -9.35 -16.55
CA TYR A 213 -6.42 -10.59 -17.31
C TYR A 213 -5.30 -10.45 -18.31
N TRP A 214 -4.29 -11.33 -18.23
CA TRP A 214 -3.12 -11.33 -19.10
C TRP A 214 -3.37 -12.04 -20.41
N PHE A 215 -3.18 -11.32 -21.51
CA PHE A 215 -3.05 -11.83 -22.86
C PHE A 215 -1.57 -11.79 -23.28
N ASN A 216 -1.05 -12.92 -23.73
CA ASN A 216 0.31 -13.01 -24.26
C ASN A 216 0.22 -13.19 -25.77
N TYR A 217 0.94 -12.34 -26.49
CA TYR A 217 0.99 -12.38 -27.96
C TYR A 217 2.44 -12.30 -28.44
N THR A 218 2.82 -13.17 -29.34
CA THR A 218 4.12 -13.11 -30.00
C THR A 218 3.95 -12.59 -31.45
N CYS A 219 4.59 -11.44 -31.73
CA CYS A 219 4.55 -10.87 -33.06
C CYS A 219 5.29 -11.79 -34.05
N LYS A 220 4.59 -12.31 -35.06
CA LYS A 220 5.16 -13.25 -36.02
C LYS A 220 6.31 -12.67 -36.87
N LYS A 221 6.31 -11.33 -37.08
CA LYS A 221 7.35 -10.67 -37.92
C LYS A 221 8.65 -10.42 -37.14
N THR A 222 8.54 -10.07 -35.87
CA THR A 222 9.70 -9.64 -35.06
C THR A 222 10.12 -10.66 -34.00
N GLY A 223 9.31 -11.69 -33.74
CA GLY A 223 9.52 -12.63 -32.64
C GLY A 223 9.33 -12.02 -31.25
N VAL A 224 8.99 -10.75 -31.15
CA VAL A 224 8.82 -10.04 -29.85
C VAL A 224 7.57 -10.52 -29.15
N GLN A 225 7.71 -10.85 -27.86
CA GLN A 225 6.59 -11.21 -27.00
C GLN A 225 6.00 -9.96 -26.36
N HIS A 226 4.72 -9.74 -26.59
CA HIS A 226 3.93 -8.70 -25.97
C HIS A 226 3.04 -9.31 -24.90
N LYS A 227 2.85 -8.56 -23.79
CA LYS A 227 1.86 -8.89 -22.75
C LYS A 227 0.92 -7.71 -22.61
N ILE A 228 -0.37 -7.96 -22.62
CA ILE A 228 -1.39 -6.94 -22.45
C ILE A 228 -2.32 -7.41 -21.34
N ARG A 229 -2.62 -6.51 -20.39
CA ARG A 229 -3.54 -6.76 -19.28
C ARG A 229 -4.57 -5.63 -19.22
N PRO A 230 -5.79 -5.80 -19.76
CA PRO A 230 -6.90 -4.98 -19.34
C PRO A 230 -7.10 -5.14 -17.84
N VAL A 231 -7.36 -4.04 -17.16
CA VAL A 231 -7.51 -3.95 -15.70
C VAL A 231 -8.74 -3.15 -15.36
N ALA A 232 -9.39 -3.49 -14.25
CA ALA A 232 -10.49 -2.74 -13.67
C ALA A 232 -10.36 -2.74 -12.15
N ARG A 233 -10.78 -1.64 -11.50
CA ARG A 233 -10.85 -1.54 -10.04
C ARG A 233 -12.11 -0.80 -9.63
N TYR A 234 -12.84 -1.38 -8.70
CA TYR A 234 -13.85 -0.73 -7.89
C TYR A 234 -13.23 -0.35 -6.56
N ASP A 235 -13.46 0.85 -6.08
CA ASP A 235 -12.75 1.44 -4.97
C ASP A 235 -13.71 2.34 -4.16
N PHE A 236 -13.99 1.96 -2.92
CA PHE A 236 -14.94 2.61 -2.04
C PHE A 236 -14.26 3.05 -0.75
N PHE A 237 -14.54 4.27 -0.32
CA PHE A 237 -14.00 4.85 0.90
C PHE A 237 -15.02 5.72 1.62
N ARG A 238 -15.13 5.55 2.95
CA ARG A 238 -15.84 6.44 3.88
C ARG A 238 -14.81 7.11 4.77
N GLU A 239 -14.69 8.41 4.67
CA GLU A 239 -13.78 9.16 5.53
C GLU A 239 -14.32 9.20 6.96
N ASP A 240 -15.63 9.42 7.12
CA ASP A 240 -16.35 9.24 8.37
C ASP A 240 -17.50 8.25 8.15
N VAL A 241 -17.49 7.13 8.89
CA VAL A 241 -18.53 6.10 8.77
C VAL A 241 -19.91 6.58 9.23
N THR A 242 -19.97 7.67 10.01
CA THR A 242 -21.22 8.27 10.52
C THR A 242 -21.81 9.30 9.56
N GLU A 243 -20.99 9.81 8.61
CA GLU A 243 -21.35 10.91 7.72
C GLU A 243 -21.39 10.49 6.25
N ILE A 244 -22.57 10.29 5.71
CA ILE A 244 -22.78 9.82 4.32
C ILE A 244 -22.10 10.71 3.27
N ASN A 245 -22.07 12.03 3.51
CA ASN A 245 -21.47 13.01 2.59
C ASN A 245 -19.95 12.85 2.43
N THR A 246 -19.31 12.07 3.28
CA THR A 246 -17.87 11.78 3.20
C THR A 246 -17.53 10.57 2.33
N ASN A 247 -18.55 9.88 1.81
CA ASN A 247 -18.37 8.70 0.98
C ASN A 247 -17.84 9.07 -0.42
N SER A 248 -16.97 8.21 -0.93
CA SER A 248 -16.44 8.32 -2.29
C SER A 248 -16.28 6.95 -2.94
N THR A 249 -16.64 6.87 -4.21
CA THR A 249 -16.51 5.65 -5.03
C THR A 249 -15.73 5.97 -6.28
N TYR A 250 -14.68 5.20 -6.59
CA TYR A 250 -13.91 5.34 -7.81
C TYR A 250 -14.02 4.09 -8.65
N TYR A 251 -14.22 4.28 -9.94
CA TYR A 251 -14.24 3.23 -10.95
C TYR A 251 -13.05 3.45 -11.88
N MET A 252 -12.09 2.55 -11.84
CA MET A 252 -10.91 2.63 -12.69
C MET A 252 -10.94 1.51 -13.72
N VAL A 253 -10.65 1.86 -14.97
CA VAL A 253 -10.35 0.92 -16.04
C VAL A 253 -9.03 1.30 -16.69
N GLY A 254 -8.33 0.33 -17.24
CA GLY A 254 -7.04 0.62 -17.85
C GLY A 254 -6.46 -0.51 -18.68
N ILE A 255 -5.33 -0.22 -19.29
CA ILE A 255 -4.54 -1.18 -20.08
C ILE A 255 -3.10 -1.12 -19.60
N ASP A 256 -2.59 -2.25 -19.19
CA ASP A 256 -1.20 -2.49 -18.82
C ASP A 256 -0.53 -3.26 -19.97
N TRP A 257 0.30 -2.56 -20.76
CA TRP A 257 0.95 -3.13 -21.92
C TRP A 257 2.46 -3.22 -21.72
N TRP A 258 2.98 -4.41 -21.94
CA TRP A 258 4.42 -4.69 -21.97
C TRP A 258 4.83 -5.07 -23.39
N PRO A 259 5.23 -4.08 -24.20
CA PRO A 259 5.74 -4.34 -25.56
C PRO A 259 7.04 -5.16 -25.57
N MET A 260 7.81 -5.09 -24.47
CA MET A 260 9.03 -5.85 -24.21
C MET A 260 9.11 -6.22 -22.74
N GLN A 261 10.01 -7.12 -22.35
CA GLN A 261 10.15 -7.56 -20.96
C GLN A 261 10.53 -6.44 -19.97
N ASN A 262 11.21 -5.40 -20.47
CA ASN A 262 11.75 -4.30 -19.69
C ASN A 262 11.04 -2.95 -19.93
N LEU A 263 10.02 -2.91 -20.77
CA LEU A 263 9.26 -1.70 -21.08
C LEU A 263 7.78 -1.91 -20.74
N ARG A 264 7.18 -1.02 -19.95
CA ARG A 264 5.78 -1.05 -19.58
C ARG A 264 5.12 0.30 -19.88
N LEU A 265 3.97 0.26 -20.53
CA LEU A 265 3.05 1.39 -20.66
C LEU A 265 1.76 1.03 -19.93
N LEU A 266 1.40 1.82 -18.93
CA LEU A 266 0.14 1.70 -18.19
C LEU A 266 -0.70 2.94 -18.43
N VAL A 267 -1.93 2.77 -18.88
CA VAL A 267 -2.91 3.83 -19.06
C VAL A 267 -4.13 3.50 -18.25
N ASN A 268 -4.56 4.43 -17.40
CA ASN A 268 -5.76 4.30 -16.56
C ASN A 268 -6.69 5.49 -16.80
N TYR A 269 -7.97 5.20 -16.82
CA TYR A 269 -9.05 6.16 -16.70
C TYR A 269 -9.82 5.88 -15.42
N THR A 270 -10.00 6.90 -14.59
CA THR A 270 -10.72 6.80 -13.32
C THR A 270 -11.87 7.79 -13.29
N LEU A 271 -13.07 7.27 -13.07
CA LEU A 271 -14.25 8.04 -12.75
C LEU A 271 -14.35 8.14 -11.24
N LYS A 272 -14.40 9.38 -10.70
CA LYS A 272 -14.43 9.67 -9.26
C LYS A 272 -15.81 10.19 -8.90
N ASP A 273 -16.56 9.40 -8.15
CA ASP A 273 -17.86 9.76 -7.58
C ASP A 273 -17.66 10.09 -6.08
N LYS A 274 -18.05 11.29 -5.69
CA LYS A 274 -18.02 11.74 -4.29
C LYS A 274 -19.40 12.25 -3.94
N VAL A 275 -20.01 11.71 -2.90
CA VAL A 275 -21.36 12.07 -2.47
C VAL A 275 -21.50 13.58 -2.20
N ALA A 276 -20.45 14.22 -1.69
CA ALA A 276 -20.43 15.66 -1.46
C ALA A 276 -20.42 16.53 -2.74
N ASN A 277 -20.23 15.94 -3.92
CA ASN A 277 -20.13 16.66 -5.20
C ASN A 277 -21.17 16.13 -6.19
N ASP A 278 -21.94 17.02 -6.78
CA ASP A 278 -22.96 16.66 -7.79
C ASP A 278 -22.38 16.20 -9.13
N ASN A 279 -21.08 16.37 -9.36
CA ASN A 279 -20.41 16.06 -10.60
C ASN A 279 -19.32 15.00 -10.42
N PHE A 280 -19.24 14.06 -11.38
CA PHE A 280 -18.15 13.10 -11.46
C PHE A 280 -16.82 13.78 -11.80
N GLY A 281 -15.78 13.42 -11.05
CA GLY A 281 -14.42 13.75 -11.43
C GLY A 281 -13.86 12.74 -12.45
N HIS A 282 -13.13 13.23 -13.44
CA HIS A 282 -12.50 12.41 -14.48
C HIS A 282 -10.98 12.52 -14.39
N LEU A 283 -10.27 11.40 -14.42
CA LEU A 283 -8.82 11.37 -14.38
C LEU A 283 -8.28 10.37 -15.41
N LEU A 284 -7.54 10.87 -16.39
CA LEU A 284 -6.80 10.06 -17.36
C LEU A 284 -5.31 10.16 -17.02
N GLN A 285 -4.66 9.02 -16.88
CA GLN A 285 -3.23 8.92 -16.53
C GLN A 285 -2.53 7.94 -17.44
N ALA A 286 -1.26 8.25 -17.77
CA ALA A 286 -0.36 7.35 -18.48
C ALA A 286 0.99 7.31 -17.79
N GLN A 287 1.56 6.13 -17.65
CA GLN A 287 2.88 5.91 -17.06
C GLN A 287 3.72 5.02 -17.97
N LEU A 288 4.92 5.50 -18.29
CA LEU A 288 5.96 4.72 -18.94
C LEU A 288 6.98 4.29 -17.90
N SER A 289 7.29 2.99 -17.87
CA SER A 289 8.29 2.44 -16.95
C SER A 289 9.31 1.62 -17.72
N VAL A 290 10.58 1.85 -17.43
CA VAL A 290 11.71 1.10 -18.01
C VAL A 290 12.48 0.42 -16.90
N LYS A 291 12.81 -0.85 -17.11
CA LYS A 291 13.63 -1.63 -16.18
C LYS A 291 14.98 -1.92 -16.86
N PHE A 292 16.03 -1.52 -16.20
CA PHE A 292 17.42 -1.77 -16.61
C PHE A 292 17.99 -3.01 -15.96
#